data_2de5344ae9d2d2d50d1da8e5fa597421
#
_entry.id   2de5344ae9d2d2d50d1da8e5fa597421
#
_cell.length_a   1.000
_cell.length_b   1.000
_cell.length_c   1.000
_cell.angle_alpha   90.00
_cell.angle_beta   90.00
_cell.angle_gamma   90.00
#
_symmetry.space_group_name_H-M   'P 1'
#
loop_
_entity.id
_entity.type
_entity.pdbx_description
1 polymer ?
#
loop_
_entity_poly.entity_id
_entity_poly.type
_entity_poly.pdbx_seq_one_letter_code
_entity_poly.pdbx_strand_id
1 'polypeptide(L)'
;NKIIGTNSDFAVFSFYATKNITCGEGGAIILNNKNHYENIKSISNNGMTKPAMKRFENNKYSHWDVITKGFKANLSDINASLLEKQIKIYDQKMIKRKKIYDNLYKKISNIKSITLPISNSNVLRDYHLFPIGVDVKKRDKLISFLNKNHIQVTVNYRSITELTYYKKKYKFQCSVSEKWGQQTLSLPFHLKINKKDIDYIYSKLNSFFRR
;
A
#
# COMPACT_ATOMS: atom_id res chain seq x y z
N ASN A 1 2.83 -14.16 18.46
CA ASN A 1 2.49 -13.14 17.46
C ASN A 1 3.69 -12.95 16.53
N LYS A 2 3.49 -13.17 15.23
CA LYS A 2 4.55 -12.97 14.21
C LYS A 2 4.22 -11.70 13.43
N ILE A 3 5.20 -10.79 13.34
CA ILE A 3 5.10 -9.60 12.51
C ILE A 3 5.39 -10.00 11.06
N ILE A 4 4.54 -9.61 10.11
CA ILE A 4 4.76 -9.89 8.69
C ILE A 4 6.06 -9.22 8.25
N GLY A 5 6.91 -9.98 7.53
CA GLY A 5 8.22 -9.56 7.08
C GLY A 5 9.39 -10.00 7.97
N THR A 6 9.16 -10.38 9.25
CA THR A 6 10.26 -10.80 10.14
C THR A 6 10.74 -12.24 9.90
N ASN A 7 9.97 -13.05 9.18
CA ASN A 7 10.30 -14.47 8.89
C ASN A 7 10.73 -14.70 7.44
N SER A 8 10.93 -13.64 6.66
CA SER A 8 11.40 -13.71 5.28
C SER A 8 12.81 -13.16 5.17
N ASP A 9 13.57 -13.66 4.19
CA ASP A 9 14.93 -13.15 3.93
C ASP A 9 14.92 -11.66 3.59
N PHE A 10 13.82 -11.20 3.00
CA PHE A 10 13.61 -9.82 2.56
C PHE A 10 12.20 -9.36 2.91
N ALA A 11 12.09 -8.14 3.47
CA ALA A 11 10.82 -7.42 3.57
C ALA A 11 10.96 -6.03 2.95
N VAL A 12 10.07 -5.70 2.02
CA VAL A 12 10.10 -4.43 1.26
C VAL A 12 8.94 -3.56 1.70
N PHE A 13 9.24 -2.32 2.08
CA PHE A 13 8.26 -1.31 2.47
C PHE A 13 8.23 -0.18 1.44
N SER A 14 7.04 0.28 1.12
CA SER A 14 6.82 1.45 0.28
C SER A 14 6.44 2.66 1.14
N PHE A 15 7.09 3.79 0.89
CA PHE A 15 6.76 5.10 1.48
C PHE A 15 6.15 6.06 0.45
N TYR A 16 5.53 5.50 -0.59
CA TYR A 16 4.81 6.27 -1.60
C TYR A 16 3.68 7.10 -0.96
N ALA A 17 3.29 8.20 -1.63
CA ALA A 17 2.35 9.20 -1.13
C ALA A 17 1.03 8.65 -0.55
N THR A 18 0.54 7.50 -1.08
CA THR A 18 -0.73 6.89 -0.63
C THR A 18 -0.59 5.97 0.58
N LYS A 19 0.63 5.68 1.05
CA LYS A 19 0.87 4.74 2.15
C LYS A 19 0.56 5.34 3.52
N ASN A 20 0.37 4.48 4.52
CA ASN A 20 0.08 4.89 5.90
C ASN A 20 1.22 5.69 6.55
N ILE A 21 2.45 5.41 6.12
CA ILE A 21 3.67 6.19 6.39
C ILE A 21 4.23 6.58 5.03
N THR A 22 4.49 7.85 4.80
CA THR A 22 4.90 8.34 3.49
C THR A 22 5.92 9.46 3.56
N CYS A 23 6.82 9.48 2.56
CA CYS A 23 7.71 10.62 2.29
C CYS A 23 7.55 11.13 0.84
N GLY A 24 6.39 10.87 0.22
CA GLY A 24 6.13 11.16 -1.19
C GLY A 24 6.62 10.01 -2.08
N GLU A 25 7.91 9.90 -2.26
CA GLU A 25 8.58 8.78 -2.95
C GLU A 25 9.66 8.21 -2.04
N GLY A 26 9.63 6.89 -1.84
CA GLY A 26 10.63 6.20 -1.03
C GLY A 26 10.23 4.76 -0.70
N GLY A 27 11.16 4.05 -0.11
CA GLY A 27 11.00 2.69 0.35
C GLY A 27 12.13 2.26 1.29
N ALA A 28 11.94 1.11 1.92
CA ALA A 28 12.96 0.45 2.72
C ALA A 28 12.95 -1.04 2.48
N ILE A 29 14.11 -1.66 2.61
CA ILE A 29 14.28 -3.11 2.59
C ILE A 29 14.85 -3.52 3.94
N ILE A 30 14.17 -4.45 4.61
CA ILE A 30 14.67 -5.12 5.82
C ILE A 30 15.30 -6.44 5.40
N LEU A 31 16.45 -6.74 5.97
CA LEU A 31 17.28 -7.88 5.62
C LEU A 31 17.75 -8.58 6.90
N ASN A 32 17.69 -9.90 6.94
CA ASN A 32 18.16 -10.69 8.07
C ASN A 32 19.61 -11.19 7.89
N ASN A 33 20.22 -10.96 6.71
CA ASN A 33 21.55 -11.43 6.35
C ASN A 33 22.48 -10.25 6.01
N LYS A 34 23.63 -10.17 6.67
CA LYS A 34 24.61 -9.08 6.49
C LYS A 34 25.20 -9.04 5.07
N ASN A 35 25.43 -10.20 4.45
CA ASN A 35 25.97 -10.22 3.08
C ASN A 35 24.96 -9.67 2.07
N HIS A 36 23.67 -10.02 2.25
CA HIS A 36 22.59 -9.43 1.45
C HIS A 36 22.50 -7.92 1.65
N TYR A 37 22.69 -7.42 2.88
CA TYR A 37 22.69 -6.00 3.17
C TYR A 37 23.78 -5.24 2.41
N GLU A 38 25.04 -5.70 2.45
CA GLU A 38 26.14 -5.04 1.76
C GLU A 38 25.95 -5.06 0.24
N ASN A 39 25.48 -6.17 -0.33
CA ASN A 39 25.17 -6.29 -1.74
C ASN A 39 24.06 -5.31 -2.18
N ILE A 40 22.94 -5.27 -1.45
CA ILE A 40 21.82 -4.37 -1.78
C ILE A 40 22.21 -2.92 -1.60
N LYS A 41 22.99 -2.60 -0.59
CA LYS A 41 23.53 -1.26 -0.37
C LYS A 41 24.43 -0.80 -1.52
N SER A 42 25.27 -1.67 -2.06
CA SER A 42 26.05 -1.39 -3.26
C SER A 42 25.14 -1.20 -4.48
N ILE A 43 24.22 -2.14 -4.73
CA ILE A 43 23.27 -2.09 -5.85
C ILE A 43 22.41 -0.82 -5.81
N SER A 44 21.93 -0.41 -4.64
CA SER A 44 21.11 0.81 -4.48
C SER A 44 21.90 2.10 -4.68
N ASN A 45 23.23 2.04 -4.69
CA ASN A 45 24.13 3.17 -4.89
C ASN A 45 25.01 2.98 -6.13
N ASN A 46 24.42 2.73 -7.28
CA ASN A 46 25.07 2.57 -8.59
C ASN A 46 26.09 1.40 -8.66
N GLY A 47 26.02 0.43 -7.79
CA GLY A 47 26.98 -0.68 -7.70
C GLY A 47 28.33 -0.30 -7.09
N MET A 48 28.42 0.84 -6.39
CA MET A 48 29.66 1.37 -5.81
C MET A 48 30.05 0.69 -4.51
N THR A 49 31.35 0.50 -4.29
CA THR A 49 31.92 -0.07 -3.05
C THR A 49 31.80 0.86 -1.84
N LYS A 50 31.79 2.18 -2.05
CA LYS A 50 31.77 3.18 -0.98
C LYS A 50 30.85 4.36 -1.30
N PRO A 51 30.03 4.80 -0.35
CA PRO A 51 29.29 6.05 -0.50
C PRO A 51 30.25 7.26 -0.43
N ALA A 52 29.82 8.40 -0.97
CA ALA A 52 30.64 9.61 -1.05
C ALA A 52 31.24 10.05 0.29
N MET A 53 30.46 9.93 1.38
CA MET A 53 30.90 10.32 2.74
C MET A 53 32.07 9.48 3.27
N LYS A 54 32.25 8.24 2.81
CA LYS A 54 33.32 7.33 3.25
C LYS A 54 34.56 7.37 2.38
N ARG A 55 34.69 8.36 1.49
CA ARG A 55 35.86 8.53 0.63
C ARG A 55 37.02 9.20 1.35
N PHE A 56 36.72 9.94 2.43
CA PHE A 56 37.69 10.62 3.27
C PHE A 56 37.56 10.07 4.70
N GLU A 57 38.44 9.16 5.08
CA GLU A 57 38.55 8.65 6.44
C GLU A 57 39.97 8.86 6.94
N ASN A 58 40.13 9.37 8.15
CA ASN A 58 41.42 9.66 8.76
C ASN A 58 42.39 10.53 7.92
N ASN A 59 41.84 11.58 7.28
CA ASN A 59 42.58 12.48 6.38
C ASN A 59 43.16 11.78 5.13
N LYS A 60 42.76 10.58 4.80
CA LYS A 60 43.18 9.86 3.61
C LYS A 60 42.02 9.69 2.65
N TYR A 61 42.25 10.04 1.39
CA TYR A 61 41.29 9.75 0.32
C TYR A 61 41.38 8.28 -0.06
N SER A 62 40.22 7.63 -0.14
CA SER A 62 40.07 6.25 -0.59
C SER A 62 39.22 6.20 -1.83
N HIS A 63 39.77 5.68 -2.91
CA HIS A 63 39.03 5.51 -4.17
C HIS A 63 37.83 4.57 -3.98
N TRP A 64 36.80 4.80 -4.75
CA TRP A 64 35.65 3.93 -4.89
C TRP A 64 35.74 3.19 -6.22
N ASP A 65 35.08 2.05 -6.30
CA ASP A 65 34.99 1.25 -7.49
C ASP A 65 33.52 0.84 -7.75
N VAL A 66 33.18 0.50 -8.98
CA VAL A 66 31.88 -0.07 -9.36
C VAL A 66 32.08 -1.56 -9.59
N ILE A 67 31.59 -2.36 -8.65
CA ILE A 67 31.81 -3.82 -8.63
C ILE A 67 30.64 -4.62 -9.19
N THR A 68 29.48 -3.99 -9.39
CA THR A 68 28.29 -4.62 -9.95
C THR A 68 27.38 -3.62 -10.64
N LYS A 69 26.48 -4.10 -11.47
CA LYS A 69 25.40 -3.26 -12.03
C LYS A 69 24.48 -2.80 -10.91
N GLY A 70 24.26 -1.50 -10.78
CA GLY A 70 23.42 -0.92 -9.75
C GLY A 70 22.43 0.11 -10.28
N PHE A 71 21.66 0.66 -9.34
CA PHE A 71 20.64 1.68 -9.58
C PHE A 71 20.90 2.89 -8.69
N LYS A 72 20.46 4.07 -9.10
CA LYS A 72 20.39 5.24 -8.23
C LYS A 72 19.07 5.18 -7.44
N ALA A 73 19.09 4.51 -6.30
CA ALA A 73 17.92 4.25 -5.46
C ALA A 73 18.08 4.77 -4.01
N ASN A 74 18.81 5.86 -3.85
CA ASN A 74 18.99 6.49 -2.54
C ASN A 74 17.72 7.25 -2.11
N LEU A 75 17.33 7.08 -0.87
CA LEU A 75 16.38 7.98 -0.22
C LEU A 75 17.14 9.25 0.21
N SER A 76 16.62 10.43 -0.14
CA SER A 76 17.21 11.69 0.32
C SER A 76 16.92 11.94 1.80
N ASP A 77 17.82 12.65 2.50
CA ASP A 77 17.64 13.01 3.91
C ASP A 77 16.40 13.87 4.12
N ILE A 78 16.04 14.72 3.15
CA ILE A 78 14.81 15.51 3.15
C ILE A 78 13.59 14.59 3.22
N ASN A 79 13.51 13.60 2.32
CA ASN A 79 12.40 12.65 2.31
C ASN A 79 12.43 11.76 3.58
N ALA A 80 13.60 11.31 4.00
CA ALA A 80 13.75 10.50 5.21
C ALA A 80 13.26 11.24 6.47
N SER A 81 13.53 12.53 6.58
CA SER A 81 13.09 13.35 7.72
C SER A 81 11.57 13.41 7.88
N LEU A 82 10.81 13.29 6.78
CA LEU A 82 9.35 13.24 6.82
C LEU A 82 8.81 11.96 7.48
N LEU A 83 9.61 10.90 7.53
CA LEU A 83 9.19 9.61 8.11
C LEU A 83 9.31 9.58 9.62
N GLU A 84 10.30 10.24 10.19
CA GLU A 84 10.64 10.14 11.62
C GLU A 84 9.44 10.40 12.54
N LYS A 85 8.79 11.55 12.37
CA LYS A 85 7.59 11.91 13.16
C LYS A 85 6.44 10.93 12.92
N GLN A 86 6.26 10.48 11.69
CA GLN A 86 5.17 9.57 11.35
C GLN A 86 5.33 8.19 11.97
N ILE A 87 6.58 7.69 12.06
CA ILE A 87 6.90 6.42 12.72
C ILE A 87 6.62 6.55 14.23
N LYS A 88 7.06 7.64 14.86
CA LYS A 88 6.84 7.89 16.30
C LYS A 88 5.36 7.89 16.71
N ILE A 89 4.47 8.34 15.83
CA ILE A 89 3.02 8.42 16.11
C ILE A 89 2.21 7.33 15.39
N TYR A 90 2.89 6.29 14.87
CA TYR A 90 2.24 5.27 14.05
C TYR A 90 1.11 4.54 14.78
N ASP A 91 1.35 4.08 16.01
CA ASP A 91 0.34 3.35 16.79
C ASP A 91 -0.90 4.20 17.06
N GLN A 92 -0.74 5.48 17.36
CA GLN A 92 -1.86 6.41 17.55
C GLN A 92 -2.68 6.57 16.25
N LYS A 93 -2.01 6.63 15.09
CA LYS A 93 -2.68 6.66 13.79
C LYS A 93 -3.46 5.36 13.55
N MET A 94 -2.88 4.20 13.88
CA MET A 94 -3.53 2.90 13.68
C MET A 94 -4.77 2.74 14.55
N ILE A 95 -4.76 3.18 15.80
CA ILE A 95 -5.95 3.21 16.67
C ILE A 95 -7.07 4.04 16.02
N LYS A 96 -6.76 5.24 15.50
CA LYS A 96 -7.74 6.08 14.82
C LYS A 96 -8.25 5.43 13.52
N ARG A 97 -7.37 4.83 12.72
CA ARG A 97 -7.75 4.14 11.49
C ARG A 97 -8.67 2.95 11.78
N LYS A 98 -8.33 2.16 12.80
CA LYS A 98 -9.19 1.06 13.25
C LYS A 98 -10.60 1.54 13.60
N LYS A 99 -10.73 2.61 14.39
CA LYS A 99 -12.03 3.18 14.77
C LYS A 99 -12.87 3.60 13.54
N ILE A 100 -12.24 4.25 12.56
CA ILE A 100 -12.92 4.63 11.31
C ILE A 100 -13.31 3.37 10.52
N TYR A 101 -12.42 2.38 10.42
CA TYR A 101 -12.67 1.12 9.74
C TYR A 101 -13.87 0.38 10.35
N ASP A 102 -13.88 0.22 11.66
CA ASP A 102 -14.94 -0.49 12.38
C ASP A 102 -16.32 0.19 12.18
N ASN A 103 -16.35 1.52 12.18
CA ASN A 103 -17.57 2.29 11.92
C ASN A 103 -18.08 2.12 10.49
N LEU A 104 -17.19 2.18 9.50
CA LEU A 104 -17.53 1.90 8.10
C LEU A 104 -18.00 0.46 7.93
N TYR A 105 -17.26 -0.49 8.49
CA TYR A 105 -17.59 -1.92 8.41
C TYR A 105 -18.98 -2.20 8.97
N LYS A 106 -19.28 -1.72 10.19
CA LYS A 106 -20.57 -1.89 10.84
C LYS A 106 -21.75 -1.39 10.00
N LYS A 107 -21.58 -0.27 9.29
CA LYS A 107 -22.64 0.26 8.44
C LYS A 107 -22.77 -0.48 7.12
N ILE A 108 -21.66 -0.73 6.46
CA ILE A 108 -21.65 -1.29 5.09
C ILE A 108 -22.01 -2.77 5.10
N SER A 109 -21.68 -3.51 6.16
CA SER A 109 -22.06 -4.94 6.30
C SER A 109 -23.57 -5.19 6.26
N ASN A 110 -24.39 -4.17 6.51
CA ASN A 110 -25.84 -4.27 6.39
C ASN A 110 -26.36 -4.21 4.93
N ILE A 111 -25.51 -3.91 3.94
CA ILE A 111 -25.88 -3.87 2.53
C ILE A 111 -25.58 -5.24 1.90
N LYS A 112 -26.61 -6.09 1.74
CA LYS A 112 -26.47 -7.46 1.24
C LYS A 112 -25.77 -7.60 -0.13
N SER A 113 -25.83 -6.56 -0.96
CA SER A 113 -25.20 -6.53 -2.30
C SER A 113 -23.71 -6.21 -2.26
N ILE A 114 -23.12 -6.00 -1.08
CA ILE A 114 -21.69 -5.68 -0.91
C ILE A 114 -21.00 -6.84 -0.21
N THR A 115 -19.93 -7.31 -0.78
CA THR A 115 -19.00 -8.27 -0.17
C THR A 115 -17.86 -7.50 0.50
N LEU A 116 -17.63 -7.74 1.78
CA LEU A 116 -16.48 -7.23 2.52
C LEU A 116 -15.41 -8.30 2.62
N PRO A 117 -14.11 -7.94 2.58
CA PRO A 117 -13.04 -8.89 2.82
C PRO A 117 -13.18 -9.56 4.19
N ILE A 118 -12.97 -10.87 4.23
CA ILE A 118 -13.03 -11.65 5.47
C ILE A 118 -12.01 -11.08 6.47
N SER A 119 -12.49 -10.81 7.68
CA SER A 119 -11.64 -10.43 8.80
C SER A 119 -11.29 -11.66 9.60
N ASN A 120 -10.01 -11.97 9.75
CA ASN A 120 -9.53 -12.97 10.68
C ASN A 120 -9.20 -12.25 12.00
N SER A 121 -9.85 -12.65 13.10
CA SER A 121 -9.65 -12.07 14.45
C SER A 121 -8.22 -12.22 14.97
N ASN A 122 -7.48 -13.22 14.45
CA ASN A 122 -6.10 -13.49 14.85
C ASN A 122 -5.06 -12.66 14.10
N VAL A 123 -5.48 -11.76 13.20
CA VAL A 123 -4.59 -10.93 12.38
C VAL A 123 -4.80 -9.46 12.69
N LEU A 124 -3.73 -8.79 13.14
CA LEU A 124 -3.67 -7.34 13.21
C LEU A 124 -3.52 -6.77 11.80
N ARG A 125 -4.45 -5.91 11.41
CA ARG A 125 -4.44 -5.24 10.10
C ARG A 125 -3.83 -3.86 10.18
N ASP A 126 -3.18 -3.45 9.10
CA ASP A 126 -2.65 -2.11 8.92
C ASP A 126 -3.70 -1.08 8.43
N TYR A 127 -4.96 -1.47 8.28
CA TYR A 127 -6.07 -0.59 7.89
C TYR A 127 -5.68 0.43 6.80
N HIS A 128 -5.05 -0.04 5.72
CA HIS A 128 -4.57 0.83 4.65
C HIS A 128 -5.69 1.27 3.70
N LEU A 129 -6.49 0.34 3.22
CA LEU A 129 -7.61 0.55 2.29
C LEU A 129 -8.91 0.03 2.89
N PHE A 130 -10.04 0.50 2.36
CA PHE A 130 -11.37 -0.06 2.61
C PHE A 130 -11.96 -0.60 1.30
N PRO A 131 -11.50 -1.78 0.82
CA PRO A 131 -12.04 -2.40 -0.37
C PRO A 131 -13.39 -3.03 -0.10
N ILE A 132 -14.29 -2.95 -1.08
CA ILE A 132 -15.56 -3.67 -1.15
C ILE A 132 -15.65 -4.42 -2.47
N GLY A 133 -16.36 -5.53 -2.49
CA GLY A 133 -16.72 -6.26 -3.70
C GLY A 133 -18.20 -6.08 -3.99
N VAL A 134 -18.54 -5.92 -5.27
CA VAL A 134 -19.93 -5.85 -5.76
C VAL A 134 -20.08 -6.70 -7.01
N ASP A 135 -21.31 -6.93 -7.44
CA ASP A 135 -21.57 -7.62 -8.70
C ASP A 135 -20.83 -6.93 -9.87
N VAL A 136 -20.17 -7.73 -10.73
CA VAL A 136 -19.36 -7.24 -11.85
C VAL A 136 -20.15 -6.31 -12.76
N LYS A 137 -21.45 -6.64 -13.03
CA LYS A 137 -22.31 -5.83 -13.90
C LYS A 137 -22.71 -4.48 -13.28
N LYS A 138 -22.57 -4.35 -11.96
CA LYS A 138 -22.90 -3.13 -11.20
C LYS A 138 -21.68 -2.28 -10.85
N ARG A 139 -20.47 -2.84 -10.84
CA ARG A 139 -19.26 -2.20 -10.34
C ARG A 139 -18.98 -0.84 -11.01
N ASP A 140 -18.93 -0.78 -12.33
CA ASP A 140 -18.61 0.46 -13.06
C ASP A 140 -19.75 1.48 -12.99
N LYS A 141 -21.00 1.00 -12.94
CA LYS A 141 -22.16 1.87 -12.69
C LYS A 141 -22.11 2.49 -11.30
N LEU A 142 -21.69 1.72 -10.28
CA LEU A 142 -21.52 2.20 -8.92
C LEU A 142 -20.40 3.22 -8.83
N ILE A 143 -19.25 3.00 -9.48
CA ILE A 143 -18.15 3.96 -9.55
C ILE A 143 -18.65 5.29 -10.13
N SER A 144 -19.34 5.25 -11.27
CA SER A 144 -19.90 6.44 -11.91
C SER A 144 -20.91 7.17 -11.03
N PHE A 145 -21.76 6.41 -10.34
CA PHE A 145 -22.76 6.97 -9.41
C PHE A 145 -22.11 7.64 -8.21
N LEU A 146 -21.11 7.00 -7.59
CA LEU A 146 -20.39 7.55 -6.43
C LEU A 146 -19.62 8.82 -6.81
N ASN A 147 -18.93 8.82 -7.94
CA ASN A 147 -18.21 10.00 -8.43
C ASN A 147 -19.15 11.18 -8.72
N LYS A 148 -20.32 10.94 -9.31
CA LYS A 148 -21.38 11.98 -9.49
C LYS A 148 -21.89 12.54 -8.16
N ASN A 149 -21.78 11.79 -7.08
CA ASN A 149 -22.13 12.20 -5.73
C ASN A 149 -20.91 12.64 -4.90
N HIS A 150 -19.82 13.07 -5.56
CA HIS A 150 -18.59 13.56 -4.91
C HIS A 150 -17.91 12.56 -3.97
N ILE A 151 -18.13 11.26 -4.17
CA ILE A 151 -17.44 10.20 -3.46
C ILE A 151 -16.44 9.58 -4.42
N GLN A 152 -15.18 10.01 -4.32
CA GLN A 152 -14.10 9.50 -5.15
C GLN A 152 -13.73 8.07 -4.71
N VAL A 153 -13.73 7.14 -5.65
CA VAL A 153 -13.38 5.73 -5.44
C VAL A 153 -12.32 5.28 -6.44
N THR A 154 -11.58 4.25 -6.08
CA THR A 154 -10.52 3.68 -6.93
C THR A 154 -10.62 2.15 -6.98
N VAL A 155 -10.03 1.55 -8.01
CA VAL A 155 -9.93 0.08 -8.13
C VAL A 155 -8.55 -0.37 -7.66
N ASN A 156 -8.48 -1.02 -6.50
CA ASN A 156 -7.26 -1.57 -5.92
C ASN A 156 -7.41 -3.09 -5.72
N TYR A 157 -7.01 -3.97 -6.70
CA TYR A 157 -6.45 -3.64 -8.01
C TYR A 157 -7.07 -4.58 -9.06
N ARG A 158 -6.91 -4.27 -10.36
CA ARG A 158 -7.14 -5.26 -11.40
C ARG A 158 -6.13 -6.40 -11.26
N SER A 159 -6.52 -7.62 -11.67
CA SER A 159 -5.58 -8.74 -11.71
C SER A 159 -4.42 -8.45 -12.66
N ILE A 160 -3.21 -8.82 -12.27
CA ILE A 160 -2.02 -8.70 -13.12
C ILE A 160 -2.21 -9.48 -14.42
N THR A 161 -2.91 -10.63 -14.38
CA THR A 161 -3.21 -11.47 -15.55
C THR A 161 -4.04 -10.74 -16.62
N GLU A 162 -4.79 -9.72 -16.22
CA GLU A 162 -5.62 -8.90 -17.12
C GLU A 162 -4.90 -7.68 -17.70
N LEU A 163 -3.70 -7.35 -17.18
CA LEU A 163 -2.91 -6.20 -17.67
C LEU A 163 -2.21 -6.56 -18.98
N THR A 164 -2.32 -5.70 -19.99
CA THR A 164 -1.89 -5.97 -21.36
C THR A 164 -0.47 -6.52 -21.47
N TYR A 165 0.50 -5.92 -20.78
CA TYR A 165 1.89 -6.38 -20.80
C TYR A 165 2.03 -7.81 -20.30
N TYR A 166 1.48 -8.12 -19.13
CA TYR A 166 1.60 -9.43 -18.51
C TYR A 166 0.79 -10.49 -19.28
N LYS A 167 -0.40 -10.15 -19.74
CA LYS A 167 -1.24 -11.04 -20.55
C LYS A 167 -0.56 -11.45 -21.86
N LYS A 168 0.20 -10.54 -22.48
CA LYS A 168 0.98 -10.86 -23.69
C LYS A 168 2.21 -11.72 -23.39
N LYS A 169 2.85 -11.50 -22.26
CA LYS A 169 4.13 -12.16 -21.90
C LYS A 169 3.94 -13.51 -21.22
N TYR A 170 2.90 -13.65 -20.42
CA TYR A 170 2.68 -14.84 -19.59
C TYR A 170 1.27 -15.40 -19.83
N LYS A 171 1.21 -16.71 -20.11
CA LYS A 171 -0.05 -17.45 -20.31
C LYS A 171 -0.46 -18.17 -19.03
N PHE A 172 -0.85 -17.43 -18.00
CA PHE A 172 -1.39 -18.01 -16.78
C PHE A 172 -2.71 -17.32 -16.37
N GLN A 173 -3.54 -18.03 -15.62
CA GLN A 173 -4.82 -17.59 -15.12
C GLN A 173 -4.84 -17.62 -13.60
N CYS A 174 -5.45 -16.61 -12.99
CA CYS A 174 -5.66 -16.53 -11.56
C CYS A 174 -7.13 -16.17 -11.30
N SER A 175 -8.02 -17.17 -11.44
CA SER A 175 -9.47 -16.98 -11.45
C SER A 175 -10.00 -16.19 -10.24
N VAL A 176 -9.49 -16.44 -9.04
CA VAL A 176 -9.87 -15.72 -7.82
C VAL A 176 -9.45 -14.25 -7.90
N SER A 177 -8.21 -13.98 -8.32
CA SER A 177 -7.68 -12.62 -8.47
C SER A 177 -8.42 -11.85 -9.58
N GLU A 178 -8.71 -12.51 -10.70
CA GLU A 178 -9.46 -11.93 -11.82
C GLU A 178 -10.87 -11.57 -11.40
N LYS A 179 -11.58 -12.50 -10.77
CA LYS A 179 -12.92 -12.26 -10.23
C LYS A 179 -12.94 -11.11 -9.24
N TRP A 180 -12.01 -11.10 -8.29
CA TRP A 180 -11.92 -10.01 -7.30
C TRP A 180 -11.59 -8.68 -7.97
N GLY A 181 -10.63 -8.64 -8.90
CA GLY A 181 -10.25 -7.44 -9.65
C GLY A 181 -11.39 -6.81 -10.45
N GLN A 182 -12.33 -7.65 -10.93
CA GLN A 182 -13.52 -7.18 -11.64
C GLN A 182 -14.62 -6.69 -10.70
N GLN A 183 -14.67 -7.17 -9.46
CA GLN A 183 -15.69 -6.85 -8.46
C GLN A 183 -15.31 -5.71 -7.54
N THR A 184 -14.01 -5.50 -7.30
CA THR A 184 -13.52 -4.61 -6.24
C THR A 184 -13.55 -3.13 -6.61
N LEU A 185 -13.81 -2.31 -5.61
CA LEU A 185 -13.48 -0.88 -5.55
C LEU A 185 -13.17 -0.51 -4.09
N SER A 186 -12.34 0.51 -3.90
CA SER A 186 -11.99 1.02 -2.56
C SER A 186 -12.75 2.30 -2.29
N LEU A 187 -13.45 2.34 -1.16
CA LEU A 187 -14.11 3.54 -0.65
C LEU A 187 -13.08 4.51 -0.06
N PRO A 188 -13.41 5.82 0.02
CA PRO A 188 -12.55 6.78 0.70
C PRO A 188 -12.24 6.32 2.13
N PHE A 189 -10.93 6.27 2.47
CA PHE A 189 -10.49 5.81 3.77
C PHE A 189 -9.20 6.51 4.20
N HIS A 190 -9.33 7.51 5.08
CA HIS A 190 -8.23 8.30 5.62
C HIS A 190 -8.58 8.88 6.99
N LEU A 191 -7.59 9.38 7.73
CA LEU A 191 -7.74 9.85 9.11
C LEU A 191 -8.65 11.09 9.29
N LYS A 192 -9.00 11.78 8.22
CA LYS A 192 -9.90 12.95 8.24
C LYS A 192 -11.38 12.59 8.08
N ILE A 193 -11.71 11.33 7.74
CA ILE A 193 -13.10 10.88 7.63
C ILE A 193 -13.77 10.96 9.00
N ASN A 194 -14.92 11.60 9.06
CA ASN A 194 -15.75 11.76 10.24
C ASN A 194 -17.08 10.98 10.12
N LYS A 195 -17.91 11.06 11.15
CA LYS A 195 -19.20 10.34 11.18
C LYS A 195 -20.15 10.78 10.06
N LYS A 196 -20.19 12.07 9.74
CA LYS A 196 -21.06 12.60 8.65
C LYS A 196 -20.66 12.05 7.30
N ASP A 197 -19.34 11.95 7.04
CA ASP A 197 -18.82 11.37 5.80
C ASP A 197 -19.20 9.89 5.68
N ILE A 198 -19.07 9.13 6.78
CA ILE A 198 -19.46 7.71 6.82
C ILE A 198 -20.97 7.56 6.56
N ASP A 199 -21.79 8.39 7.18
CA ASP A 199 -23.25 8.37 7.01
C ASP A 199 -23.62 8.74 5.55
N TYR A 200 -22.92 9.69 4.96
CA TYR A 200 -23.13 10.06 3.56
C TYR A 200 -22.74 8.93 2.60
N ILE A 201 -21.56 8.33 2.76
CA ILE A 201 -21.12 7.18 1.95
C ILE A 201 -22.15 6.06 2.05
N TYR A 202 -22.57 5.70 3.26
CA TYR A 202 -23.58 4.67 3.49
C TYR A 202 -24.91 4.99 2.80
N SER A 203 -25.42 6.20 2.93
CA SER A 203 -26.69 6.62 2.34
C SER A 203 -26.67 6.48 0.82
N LYS A 204 -25.55 6.86 0.17
CA LYS A 204 -25.40 6.75 -1.30
C LYS A 204 -25.28 5.30 -1.76
N LEU A 205 -24.49 4.49 -1.07
CA LEU A 205 -24.42 3.05 -1.34
C LEU A 205 -25.81 2.40 -1.23
N ASN A 206 -26.51 2.66 -0.14
CA ASN A 206 -27.83 2.10 0.10
C ASN A 206 -28.85 2.56 -0.96
N SER A 207 -28.82 3.83 -1.36
CA SER A 207 -29.72 4.34 -2.42
C SER A 207 -29.44 3.72 -3.79
N PHE A 208 -28.18 3.37 -4.09
CA PHE A 208 -27.82 2.69 -5.35
C PHE A 208 -28.36 1.26 -5.42
N PHE A 209 -28.32 0.52 -4.31
CA PHE A 209 -28.73 -0.88 -4.29
C PHE A 209 -30.22 -1.11 -4.00
N ARG A 210 -30.93 -0.07 -3.53
CA ARG A 210 -32.42 -0.15 -3.35
C ARG A 210 -33.19 0.12 -4.65
N ARG A 211 -32.50 0.60 -5.68
CA ARG A 211 -33.04 0.76 -7.04
C ARG A 211 -32.91 -0.55 -7.82
#